data_7b9884b4bf8bf01cc118ad70f7eef073
#
_entry.id   7b9884b4bf8bf01cc118ad70f7eef073
#
_cell.length_a   1.000
_cell.length_b   1.000
_cell.length_c   1.000
_cell.angle_alpha   90.00
_cell.angle_beta   90.00
_cell.angle_gamma   90.00
#
_symmetry.space_group_name_H-M   'P 1'
#
loop_
_entity.id
_entity.type
_entity.pdbx_description
1 polymer ?
#
loop_
_entity_poly.entity_id
_entity_poly.type
_entity_poly.pdbx_seq_one_letter_code
_entity_poly.pdbx_strand_id
1 'polypeptide(L)'
;YIIYSLNSEAIHIHKETKMKKLLSTIAILASFSAPAFAEDITIDMLNKRDDGAKMVYSVDIARIGVGDTITWLPISKGHNVHFIAGPEGWELPKQSKNNKEVSITFDTPGVYLYQCTPHATMGMIALVVVGDDMSNLDAIAGYKARGKSKKKLKALLGDL
;
A
#
# COMPACT_ATOMS: atom_id res chain seq x y z
N TYR A 1 -2.63 -11.88 91.50
CA TYR A 1 -1.80 -11.97 90.30
C TYR A 1 -2.74 -11.86 89.09
N ILE A 2 -3.01 -10.79 88.57
CA ILE A 2 -2.64 -9.78 87.63
C ILE A 2 -1.88 -10.37 86.43
N ILE A 3 -2.43 -9.95 85.30
CA ILE A 3 -1.72 -9.49 84.08
C ILE A 3 -2.05 -10.25 82.80
N TYR A 4 -2.53 -9.42 81.83
CA TYR A 4 -2.50 -9.45 80.37
C TYR A 4 -3.51 -10.32 79.57
N SER A 5 -4.55 -9.63 79.17
CA SER A 5 -5.22 -9.91 77.92
C SER A 5 -5.69 -8.60 77.30
N LEU A 6 -4.82 -7.98 76.58
CA LEU A 6 -5.20 -6.89 75.62
C LEU A 6 -4.24 -7.04 74.45
N ASN A 7 -4.73 -7.31 73.30
CA ASN A 7 -4.24 -7.03 71.96
C ASN A 7 -4.50 -8.15 70.97
N SER A 8 -5.75 -8.36 70.64
CA SER A 8 -6.09 -9.20 69.48
C SER A 8 -7.06 -8.57 68.49
N GLU A 9 -7.59 -7.36 68.75
CA GLU A 9 -8.61 -6.79 67.90
C GLU A 9 -8.15 -5.66 66.95
N ALA A 10 -6.89 -5.17 67.09
CA ALA A 10 -6.44 -4.03 66.29
C ALA A 10 -5.77 -4.38 64.96
N ILE A 11 -5.55 -5.65 64.65
CA ILE A 11 -4.82 -6.09 63.44
C ILE A 11 -5.74 -6.46 62.27
N HIS A 12 -7.02 -6.62 62.50
CA HIS A 12 -7.94 -7.13 61.45
C HIS A 12 -8.60 -6.02 60.59
N ILE A 13 -8.52 -4.75 60.98
CA ILE A 13 -9.19 -3.67 60.23
C ILE A 13 -8.32 -2.99 59.19
N HIS A 14 -7.00 -3.26 59.18
CA HIS A 14 -6.08 -2.57 58.26
C HIS A 14 -5.77 -3.32 56.97
N LYS A 15 -6.32 -4.53 56.78
CA LYS A 15 -6.04 -5.39 55.62
C LYS A 15 -7.12 -5.34 54.53
N GLU A 16 -8.31 -4.82 54.82
CA GLU A 16 -9.40 -4.82 53.84
C GLU A 16 -9.49 -3.57 52.96
N THR A 17 -8.81 -2.49 53.34
CA THR A 17 -8.88 -1.23 52.57
C THR A 17 -7.88 -1.09 51.42
N LYS A 18 -6.88 -2.01 51.29
CA LYS A 18 -5.91 -1.96 50.22
C LYS A 18 -6.28 -2.80 48.98
N MET A 19 -7.34 -3.61 49.06
CA MET A 19 -7.68 -4.53 47.97
C MET A 19 -8.85 -4.03 47.09
N LYS A 20 -9.44 -2.86 47.38
CA LYS A 20 -10.56 -2.28 46.62
C LYS A 20 -10.15 -1.20 45.61
N LYS A 21 -8.86 -0.91 45.44
CA LYS A 21 -8.36 0.12 44.50
C LYS A 21 -7.62 -0.41 43.29
N LEU A 22 -7.67 -1.73 43.02
CA LEU A 22 -6.95 -2.31 41.87
C LEU A 22 -7.88 -2.87 40.78
N LEU A 23 -9.11 -2.40 40.74
CA LEU A 23 -10.09 -2.82 39.73
C LEU A 23 -10.76 -1.58 39.12
N SER A 24 -10.04 -0.80 38.35
CA SER A 24 -10.65 0.16 37.42
C SER A 24 -9.58 0.86 36.61
N THR A 25 -9.04 0.22 35.58
CA THR A 25 -8.58 0.88 34.36
C THR A 25 -8.29 -0.22 33.33
N ILE A 26 -9.29 -1.02 32.94
CA ILE A 26 -9.27 -1.59 31.60
C ILE A 26 -9.76 -0.48 30.71
N ALA A 27 -8.83 0.33 30.22
CA ALA A 27 -9.08 1.20 29.09
C ALA A 27 -9.34 0.29 27.89
N ILE A 28 -10.61 0.15 27.53
CA ILE A 28 -11.02 -0.41 26.25
C ILE A 28 -10.46 0.56 25.20
N LEU A 29 -9.29 0.25 24.64
CA LEU A 29 -8.88 0.79 23.36
C LEU A 29 -9.85 0.23 22.33
N ALA A 30 -10.98 0.91 22.15
CA ALA A 30 -11.81 0.74 20.98
C ALA A 30 -10.94 1.23 19.81
N SER A 31 -10.30 0.28 19.11
CA SER A 31 -9.67 0.53 17.82
C SER A 31 -10.80 0.97 16.90
N PHE A 32 -10.99 2.26 16.74
CA PHE A 32 -11.79 2.83 15.67
C PHE A 32 -11.06 2.50 14.36
N SER A 33 -11.38 1.34 13.79
CA SER A 33 -11.12 1.10 12.38
C SER A 33 -12.02 2.07 11.61
N ALA A 34 -11.51 3.21 11.22
CA ALA A 34 -12.20 4.06 10.26
C ALA A 34 -12.42 3.20 9.01
N PRO A 35 -13.63 3.20 8.41
CA PRO A 35 -13.81 2.56 7.12
C PRO A 35 -12.82 3.19 6.16
N ALA A 36 -11.90 2.39 5.61
CA ALA A 36 -11.09 2.79 4.48
C ALA A 36 -12.07 2.94 3.31
N PHE A 37 -12.38 4.18 2.95
CA PHE A 37 -13.07 4.44 1.68
C PHE A 37 -12.09 4.08 0.58
N ALA A 38 -12.51 3.21 -0.35
CA ALA A 38 -11.74 2.96 -1.56
C ALA A 38 -11.56 4.29 -2.30
N GLU A 39 -10.33 4.65 -2.62
CA GLU A 39 -10.01 5.84 -3.41
C GLU A 39 -9.76 5.39 -4.86
N ASP A 40 -10.70 5.75 -5.74
CA ASP A 40 -10.55 5.50 -7.16
C ASP A 40 -9.67 6.58 -7.78
N ILE A 41 -8.54 6.19 -8.35
CA ILE A 41 -7.63 7.12 -9.03
C ILE A 41 -7.61 6.89 -10.53
N THR A 42 -7.35 7.98 -11.27
CA THR A 42 -7.24 7.94 -12.72
C THR A 42 -5.81 8.21 -13.15
N ILE A 43 -5.29 7.42 -14.10
CA ILE A 43 -3.97 7.57 -14.70
C ILE A 43 -4.12 7.73 -16.21
N ASP A 44 -3.66 8.86 -16.74
CA ASP A 44 -3.71 9.13 -18.16
C ASP A 44 -2.54 8.48 -18.92
N MET A 45 -2.81 7.94 -20.07
CA MET A 45 -1.81 7.46 -21.04
C MET A 45 -1.49 8.57 -22.02
N LEU A 46 -0.25 9.11 -22.00
CA LEU A 46 0.12 10.35 -22.65
C LEU A 46 1.28 10.23 -23.63
N ASN A 47 1.18 10.89 -24.78
CA ASN A 47 2.32 11.12 -25.67
C ASN A 47 3.35 12.08 -25.06
N LYS A 48 2.87 13.06 -24.28
CA LYS A 48 3.69 14.05 -23.61
C LYS A 48 2.99 14.54 -22.34
N ARG A 49 3.72 14.64 -21.25
CA ARG A 49 3.30 15.23 -19.97
C ARG A 49 3.84 16.66 -19.87
N ASP A 50 3.30 17.49 -18.99
CA ASP A 50 3.61 18.92 -18.86
C ASP A 50 5.09 19.17 -18.46
N ASP A 51 5.71 18.23 -17.75
CA ASP A 51 7.16 18.26 -17.42
C ASP A 51 8.07 18.00 -18.63
N GLY A 52 7.50 17.78 -19.80
CA GLY A 52 8.21 17.49 -21.05
C GLY A 52 8.52 16.02 -21.29
N ALA A 53 8.24 15.14 -20.35
CA ALA A 53 8.41 13.70 -20.53
C ALA A 53 7.49 13.16 -21.64
N LYS A 54 8.03 12.24 -22.46
CA LYS A 54 7.32 11.69 -23.62
C LYS A 54 7.06 10.21 -23.46
N MET A 55 5.92 9.72 -24.01
CA MET A 55 5.46 8.35 -23.91
C MET A 55 5.46 7.93 -22.44
N VAL A 56 4.51 8.45 -21.68
CA VAL A 56 4.44 8.35 -20.22
C VAL A 56 3.02 8.11 -19.74
N TYR A 57 2.89 7.58 -18.55
CA TYR A 57 1.69 7.68 -17.75
C TYR A 57 1.69 9.00 -16.98
N SER A 58 0.53 9.54 -16.65
CA SER A 58 0.43 10.81 -15.88
C SER A 58 1.07 10.68 -14.51
N VAL A 59 1.06 9.48 -13.93
CA VAL A 59 1.64 9.15 -12.63
C VAL A 59 2.73 8.09 -12.82
N ASP A 60 3.91 8.34 -12.26
CA ASP A 60 5.05 7.44 -12.33
C ASP A 60 5.02 6.36 -11.23
N ILE A 61 4.56 6.72 -10.02
CA ILE A 61 4.34 5.82 -8.87
C ILE A 61 2.99 6.18 -8.27
N ALA A 62 2.02 5.30 -8.41
CA ALA A 62 0.73 5.42 -7.74
C ALA A 62 0.78 4.70 -6.39
N ARG A 63 0.37 5.37 -5.31
CA ARG A 63 0.22 4.76 -3.97
C ARG A 63 -1.25 4.71 -3.63
N ILE A 64 -1.75 3.52 -3.34
CA ILE A 64 -3.18 3.25 -3.09
C ILE A 64 -3.36 2.29 -1.91
N GLY A 65 -4.56 2.28 -1.36
CA GLY A 65 -4.98 1.29 -0.38
C GLY A 65 -5.34 -0.06 -1.01
N VAL A 66 -5.47 -1.07 -0.17
CA VAL A 66 -6.04 -2.36 -0.59
C VAL A 66 -7.54 -2.19 -0.84
N GLY A 67 -8.01 -2.65 -1.99
CA GLY A 67 -9.40 -2.51 -2.44
C GLY A 67 -9.63 -1.28 -3.35
N ASP A 68 -8.64 -0.41 -3.51
CA ASP A 68 -8.76 0.74 -4.41
C ASP A 68 -8.68 0.32 -5.89
N THR A 69 -9.27 1.14 -6.75
CA THR A 69 -9.32 0.93 -8.18
C THR A 69 -8.52 2.00 -8.92
N ILE A 70 -7.69 1.57 -9.87
CA ILE A 70 -7.05 2.47 -10.83
C ILE A 70 -7.71 2.32 -12.18
N THR A 71 -8.07 3.47 -12.78
CA THR A 71 -8.56 3.53 -14.16
C THR A 71 -7.55 4.24 -15.05
N TRP A 72 -7.03 3.54 -16.06
CA TRP A 72 -6.13 4.11 -17.09
C TRP A 72 -6.94 4.60 -18.26
N LEU A 73 -6.82 5.89 -18.57
CA LEU A 73 -7.52 6.54 -19.69
C LEU A 73 -6.60 6.76 -20.90
N PRO A 74 -7.00 6.36 -22.11
CA PRO A 74 -6.21 6.56 -23.33
C PRO A 74 -6.38 7.99 -23.87
N ILE A 75 -5.90 8.99 -23.14
CA ILE A 75 -5.97 10.41 -23.55
C ILE A 75 -5.20 10.64 -24.86
N SER A 76 -4.03 10.01 -25.02
CA SER A 76 -3.33 9.95 -26.30
C SER A 76 -3.46 8.55 -26.92
N LYS A 77 -3.45 8.49 -28.27
CA LYS A 77 -3.54 7.22 -29.01
C LYS A 77 -2.21 6.45 -29.01
N GLY A 78 -2.31 5.14 -29.18
CA GLY A 78 -1.13 4.24 -29.33
C GLY A 78 -0.66 3.61 -28.05
N HIS A 79 -1.36 3.78 -26.94
CA HIS A 79 -0.99 3.28 -25.64
C HIS A 79 -1.86 2.14 -25.14
N ASN A 80 -1.30 1.37 -24.21
CA ASN A 80 -1.96 0.27 -23.50
C ASN A 80 -1.39 0.11 -22.08
N VAL A 81 -1.98 -0.81 -21.32
CA VAL A 81 -1.51 -1.23 -20.00
C VAL A 81 -1.13 -2.71 -20.07
N HIS A 82 0.08 -3.03 -19.65
CA HIS A 82 0.61 -4.37 -19.58
C HIS A 82 1.38 -4.56 -18.27
N PHE A 83 0.81 -5.30 -17.33
CA PHE A 83 1.47 -5.66 -16.10
C PHE A 83 2.56 -6.70 -16.37
N ILE A 84 3.73 -6.48 -15.76
CA ILE A 84 4.95 -7.29 -15.99
C ILE A 84 5.27 -8.12 -14.75
N ALA A 85 5.04 -7.56 -13.57
CA ALA A 85 5.26 -8.21 -12.30
C ALA A 85 4.33 -7.63 -11.23
N GLY A 86 4.08 -8.40 -10.19
CA GLY A 86 3.28 -8.06 -9.03
C GLY A 86 3.63 -8.96 -7.85
N PRO A 87 2.88 -8.89 -6.76
CA PRO A 87 3.03 -9.76 -5.61
C PRO A 87 2.89 -11.24 -5.97
N GLU A 88 3.48 -12.10 -5.16
CA GLU A 88 3.36 -13.55 -5.32
C GLU A 88 1.89 -13.98 -5.26
N GLY A 89 1.50 -14.87 -6.18
CA GLY A 89 0.12 -15.37 -6.28
C GLY A 89 -0.85 -14.43 -6.99
N TRP A 90 -0.47 -13.19 -7.31
CA TRP A 90 -1.31 -12.31 -8.12
C TRP A 90 -1.27 -12.71 -9.60
N GLU A 91 -2.44 -13.01 -10.16
CA GLU A 91 -2.53 -13.37 -11.57
C GLU A 91 -2.35 -12.13 -12.45
N LEU A 92 -1.27 -12.11 -13.25
CA LEU A 92 -1.01 -11.04 -14.20
C LEU A 92 -2.14 -10.94 -15.22
N PRO A 93 -2.86 -9.80 -15.30
CA PRO A 93 -3.92 -9.65 -16.29
C PRO A 93 -3.34 -9.65 -17.70
N LYS A 94 -4.15 -10.10 -18.65
CA LYS A 94 -3.77 -10.00 -20.06
C LYS A 94 -3.49 -8.55 -20.42
N GLN A 95 -2.46 -8.34 -21.25
CA GLN A 95 -2.17 -7.05 -21.85
C GLN A 95 -3.44 -6.43 -22.47
N SER A 96 -3.73 -5.18 -22.16
CA SER A 96 -4.87 -4.49 -22.75
C SER A 96 -4.65 -4.20 -24.24
N LYS A 97 -5.74 -4.03 -24.97
CA LYS A 97 -5.67 -3.52 -26.36
C LYS A 97 -5.26 -2.03 -26.32
N ASN A 98 -4.62 -1.57 -27.40
CA ASN A 98 -4.29 -0.16 -27.53
C ASN A 98 -5.58 0.72 -27.56
N ASN A 99 -5.47 1.90 -27.00
CA ASN A 99 -6.53 2.90 -26.98
C ASN A 99 -7.82 2.45 -26.24
N LYS A 100 -7.68 1.57 -25.28
CA LYS A 100 -8.78 1.12 -24.43
C LYS A 100 -8.57 1.61 -23.00
N GLU A 101 -9.63 2.05 -22.41
CA GLU A 101 -9.74 2.24 -20.97
C GLU A 101 -9.57 0.90 -20.26
N VAL A 102 -8.89 0.94 -19.13
CA VAL A 102 -8.60 -0.23 -18.29
C VAL A 102 -8.86 0.15 -16.85
N SER A 103 -9.68 -0.61 -16.14
CA SER A 103 -9.88 -0.45 -14.69
C SER A 103 -9.48 -1.74 -13.99
N ILE A 104 -8.69 -1.63 -12.91
CA ILE A 104 -8.24 -2.75 -12.10
C ILE A 104 -8.37 -2.37 -10.63
N THR A 105 -9.02 -3.24 -9.87
CA THR A 105 -9.06 -3.18 -8.40
C THR A 105 -7.93 -4.01 -7.82
N PHE A 106 -7.25 -3.49 -6.80
CA PHE A 106 -6.05 -4.09 -6.22
C PHE A 106 -6.34 -4.62 -4.81
N ASP A 107 -6.64 -5.90 -4.71
CA ASP A 107 -6.97 -6.57 -3.43
C ASP A 107 -5.75 -7.17 -2.72
N THR A 108 -4.58 -7.19 -3.36
CA THR A 108 -3.36 -7.78 -2.83
C THR A 108 -2.33 -6.68 -2.56
N PRO A 109 -1.81 -6.54 -1.33
CA PRO A 109 -0.72 -5.61 -1.04
C PRO A 109 0.55 -5.93 -1.83
N GLY A 110 1.36 -4.91 -2.12
CA GLY A 110 2.65 -5.08 -2.79
C GLY A 110 2.94 -4.06 -3.88
N VAL A 111 4.08 -4.22 -4.54
CA VAL A 111 4.53 -3.40 -5.65
C VAL A 111 4.21 -4.07 -6.98
N TYR A 112 3.62 -3.32 -7.88
CA TYR A 112 3.23 -3.77 -9.21
C TYR A 112 3.98 -2.97 -10.27
N LEU A 113 4.54 -3.67 -11.25
CA LEU A 113 5.25 -3.08 -12.37
C LEU A 113 4.41 -3.23 -13.63
N TYR A 114 4.17 -2.13 -14.33
CA TYR A 114 3.47 -2.15 -15.61
C TYR A 114 4.15 -1.24 -16.64
N GLN A 115 3.86 -1.47 -17.90
CA GLN A 115 4.41 -0.73 -19.03
C GLN A 115 3.39 -0.57 -20.16
N CYS A 116 3.68 0.35 -21.06
CA CYS A 116 3.03 0.40 -22.36
C CYS A 116 3.83 -0.44 -23.34
N THR A 117 3.27 -1.51 -23.91
CA THR A 117 4.00 -2.45 -24.77
C THR A 117 4.64 -1.77 -25.98
N PRO A 118 3.94 -0.91 -26.78
CA PRO A 118 4.56 -0.21 -27.90
C PRO A 118 5.72 0.71 -27.52
N HIS A 119 5.72 1.25 -26.29
CA HIS A 119 6.68 2.25 -25.84
C HIS A 119 7.58 1.76 -24.67
N ALA A 120 7.61 0.43 -24.45
CA ALA A 120 8.37 -0.18 -23.36
C ALA A 120 9.86 0.19 -23.38
N THR A 121 10.48 0.29 -24.57
CA THR A 121 11.89 0.70 -24.70
C THR A 121 12.11 2.20 -24.62
N MET A 122 11.06 2.99 -24.74
CA MET A 122 11.09 4.46 -24.71
C MET A 122 11.01 5.04 -23.29
N GLY A 123 10.74 4.22 -22.29
CA GLY A 123 10.62 4.64 -20.89
C GLY A 123 9.18 4.71 -20.37
N MET A 124 8.20 4.23 -21.11
CA MET A 124 6.79 4.19 -20.65
C MET A 124 6.56 2.98 -19.73
N ILE A 125 7.02 3.12 -18.51
CA ILE A 125 6.96 2.15 -17.42
C ILE A 125 6.65 2.89 -16.12
N ALA A 126 5.88 2.27 -15.22
CA ALA A 126 5.45 2.87 -13.97
C ALA A 126 5.16 1.81 -12.91
N LEU A 127 4.97 2.25 -11.66
CA LEU A 127 4.69 1.40 -10.52
C LEU A 127 3.33 1.73 -9.89
N VAL A 128 2.71 0.71 -9.29
CA VAL A 128 1.66 0.86 -8.28
C VAL A 128 2.18 0.25 -6.99
N VAL A 129 1.96 0.94 -5.87
CA VAL A 129 2.23 0.45 -4.51
C VAL A 129 0.90 0.36 -3.78
N VAL A 130 0.57 -0.82 -3.33
CA VAL A 130 -0.70 -1.12 -2.66
C VAL A 130 -0.45 -1.43 -1.19
N GLY A 131 -1.10 -0.69 -0.29
CA GLY A 131 -1.02 -0.92 1.15
C GLY A 131 0.36 -0.70 1.76
N ASP A 132 1.22 0.12 1.10
CA ASP A 132 2.62 0.38 1.50
C ASP A 132 3.49 -0.89 1.69
N ASP A 133 3.07 -2.02 1.11
CA ASP A 133 3.83 -3.27 1.16
C ASP A 133 4.92 -3.28 0.08
N MET A 134 6.17 -3.48 0.52
CA MET A 134 7.37 -3.55 -0.32
C MET A 134 7.99 -4.94 -0.33
N SER A 135 7.29 -5.96 0.17
CA SER A 135 7.85 -7.30 0.37
C SER A 135 8.35 -7.98 -0.92
N ASN A 136 7.75 -7.61 -2.07
CA ASN A 136 8.11 -8.15 -3.38
C ASN A 136 9.06 -7.24 -4.20
N LEU A 137 9.67 -6.23 -3.58
CA LEU A 137 10.50 -5.24 -4.27
C LEU A 137 11.68 -5.86 -5.02
N ASP A 138 12.31 -6.90 -4.46
CA ASP A 138 13.42 -7.60 -5.12
C ASP A 138 13.01 -8.25 -6.44
N ALA A 139 11.79 -8.80 -6.52
CA ALA A 139 11.25 -9.35 -7.75
C ALA A 139 11.06 -8.26 -8.82
N ILE A 140 10.57 -7.08 -8.43
CA ILE A 140 10.43 -5.92 -9.32
C ILE A 140 11.81 -5.42 -9.78
N ALA A 141 12.78 -5.30 -8.88
CA ALA A 141 14.15 -4.89 -9.17
C ALA A 141 14.87 -5.87 -10.11
N GLY A 142 14.52 -7.16 -10.01
CA GLY A 142 15.04 -8.23 -10.88
C GLY A 142 14.58 -8.14 -12.34
N TYR A 143 13.55 -7.34 -12.66
CA TYR A 143 13.05 -7.23 -14.03
C TYR A 143 14.09 -6.63 -14.98
N LYS A 144 14.30 -7.27 -16.12
CA LYS A 144 15.28 -6.87 -17.13
C LYS A 144 14.68 -5.87 -18.13
N ALA A 145 14.37 -4.66 -17.66
CA ALA A 145 13.89 -3.59 -18.51
C ALA A 145 14.90 -3.24 -19.62
N ARG A 146 14.39 -2.81 -20.79
CA ARG A 146 15.20 -2.50 -21.98
C ARG A 146 15.13 -1.02 -22.32
N GLY A 147 16.13 -0.53 -23.07
CA GLY A 147 16.17 0.84 -23.55
C GLY A 147 16.12 1.86 -22.41
N LYS A 148 15.34 2.91 -22.58
CA LYS A 148 15.18 3.97 -21.57
C LYS A 148 14.46 3.49 -20.31
N SER A 149 13.62 2.44 -20.40
CA SER A 149 12.96 1.87 -19.22
C SER A 149 13.93 1.29 -18.21
N LYS A 150 15.14 0.87 -18.60
CA LYS A 150 16.17 0.43 -17.64
C LYS A 150 16.57 1.55 -16.67
N LYS A 151 16.80 2.75 -17.20
CA LYS A 151 17.11 3.92 -16.37
C LYS A 151 15.91 4.40 -15.58
N LYS A 152 14.72 4.41 -16.21
CA LYS A 152 13.47 4.81 -15.56
C LYS A 152 13.13 3.90 -14.39
N LEU A 153 13.19 2.57 -14.56
CA LEU A 153 12.92 1.61 -13.48
C LEU A 153 13.87 1.84 -12.29
N LYS A 154 15.17 2.04 -12.56
CA LYS A 154 16.13 2.32 -11.49
C LYS A 154 15.77 3.60 -10.72
N ALA A 155 15.31 4.64 -11.41
CA ALA A 155 14.84 5.87 -10.76
C ALA A 155 13.60 5.62 -9.92
N LEU A 156 12.57 4.96 -10.49
CA LEU A 156 11.33 4.62 -9.77
C LEU A 156 11.58 3.83 -8.48
N LEU A 157 12.51 2.86 -8.52
CA LEU A 157 12.90 2.09 -7.35
C LEU A 157 13.66 2.91 -6.30
N GLY A 158 14.33 3.99 -6.72
CA GLY A 158 15.01 4.91 -5.81
C GLY A 158 14.05 5.93 -5.17
N ASP A 159 12.87 6.11 -5.74
CA ASP A 159 11.83 7.06 -5.29
C ASP A 159 10.76 6.38 -4.40
N LEU A 160 10.89 5.06 -4.13
CA LEU A 160 10.01 4.29 -3.24
C LEU A 160 10.39 4.47 -1.78
#